data_6c3c7b71f06182a1975c1b27599e35ca
#
_entry.id   6c3c7b71f06182a1975c1b27599e35ca
#
_cell.length_a   1.000
_cell.length_b   1.000
_cell.length_c   1.000
_cell.angle_alpha   90.00
_cell.angle_beta   90.00
_cell.angle_gamma   90.00
#
_symmetry.space_group_name_H-M   'P 1'
#
loop_
_entity.id
_entity.type
_entity.pdbx_description
1 polymer ?
#
loop_
_entity_poly.entity_id
_entity_poly.type
_entity_poly.pdbx_seq_one_letter_code
_entity_poly.pdbx_strand_id
1 'polypeptide(L)'
;IRLSLVGSEMCIRDRRNPYFIDTVYYRGFSERTTRIMELGRRRSLISSGEQFNVADLDGERTRISTLLRNVGCYYFRPDYLTYQADTMMVPNGHVQMRLIPVPGMPKVAEKQFRVGRKSVYLLGKQGQEPNDSMDYKGLTIHYYNKPPVRPNMLYRWLNYQGYRRKRQIQDSAGIARQRSMQSLYSLYRQTRIQERLASVGIFRYAEIQYIPRDTAFVSDTLDVKVIAALDKPYDAELDFNVTMKSNNPVSYTHLLAHET
;
A
#
# COMPACT_ATOMS: atom_id res chain seq x y z
N ILE A 1 24.17 7.67 -29.68
CA ILE A 1 23.20 6.54 -29.83
C ILE A 1 22.32 6.57 -28.59
N ARG A 2 21.05 7.01 -28.75
CA ARG A 2 20.05 6.95 -27.67
C ARG A 2 19.57 5.50 -27.57
N LEU A 3 20.04 4.78 -26.57
CA LEU A 3 19.50 3.46 -26.24
C LEU A 3 18.24 3.64 -25.41
N SER A 4 17.09 3.46 -26.03
CA SER A 4 15.84 3.30 -25.31
C SER A 4 15.83 1.88 -24.71
N LEU A 5 15.86 1.79 -23.38
CA LEU A 5 15.84 0.51 -22.65
C LEU A 5 14.41 -0.07 -22.56
N VAL A 6 13.70 -0.10 -23.68
CA VAL A 6 12.52 -0.91 -23.82
C VAL A 6 12.91 -2.14 -24.65
N GLY A 7 13.22 -3.25 -23.99
CA GLY A 7 13.27 -4.57 -24.63
C GLY A 7 14.60 -5.07 -25.17
N SER A 8 15.76 -4.73 -24.62
CA SER A 8 16.99 -5.43 -25.02
C SER A 8 17.83 -5.88 -23.81
N GLU A 9 17.46 -7.00 -23.25
CA GLU A 9 18.36 -7.77 -22.36
C GLU A 9 19.63 -8.26 -23.07
N MET A 10 19.69 -8.15 -24.40
CA MET A 10 20.75 -8.76 -25.22
C MET A 10 22.06 -7.98 -25.31
N CYS A 11 22.07 -6.67 -25.05
CA CYS A 11 23.28 -5.86 -25.27
C CYS A 11 24.22 -5.75 -24.08
N ILE A 12 23.81 -6.16 -22.87
CA ILE A 12 24.60 -5.97 -21.64
C ILE A 12 25.40 -7.23 -21.27
N ARG A 13 24.96 -8.40 -21.71
CA ARG A 13 25.55 -9.69 -21.31
C ARG A 13 26.92 -9.98 -21.88
N ASP A 14 27.32 -9.27 -22.93
CA ASP A 14 28.54 -9.57 -23.68
C ASP A 14 29.73 -8.57 -23.46
N ARG A 15 29.55 -7.64 -22.48
CA ARG A 15 30.62 -6.66 -22.20
C ARG A 15 31.46 -7.09 -21.01
N ARG A 16 32.74 -7.29 -21.25
CA ARG A 16 33.74 -7.67 -20.24
C ARG A 16 33.97 -6.62 -19.15
N ASN A 17 33.56 -5.37 -19.34
CA ASN A 17 33.73 -4.30 -18.36
C ASN A 17 32.35 -3.78 -17.88
N PRO A 18 32.09 -3.73 -16.56
CA PRO A 18 30.89 -3.16 -16.04
C PRO A 18 30.80 -1.67 -16.29
N TYR A 19 29.61 -1.14 -16.53
CA TYR A 19 29.33 0.29 -16.52
C TYR A 19 29.02 0.77 -15.10
N PHE A 20 29.46 1.98 -14.77
CA PHE A 20 29.19 2.66 -13.51
C PHE A 20 28.28 3.85 -13.76
N ILE A 21 27.37 4.10 -12.82
CA ILE A 21 26.46 5.24 -12.89
C ILE A 21 27.24 6.51 -12.54
N ASP A 22 27.28 7.48 -13.47
CA ASP A 22 27.89 8.79 -13.22
C ASP A 22 26.91 9.68 -12.44
N THR A 23 25.77 9.96 -13.04
CA THR A 23 24.75 10.82 -12.44
C THR A 23 23.34 10.33 -12.77
N VAL A 24 22.37 10.64 -11.88
CA VAL A 24 20.96 10.33 -12.06
C VAL A 24 20.15 11.61 -12.03
N TYR A 25 19.33 11.86 -13.06
CA TYR A 25 18.46 13.02 -13.17
C TYR A 25 16.99 12.61 -13.30
N TYR A 26 16.11 13.42 -12.74
CA TYR A 26 14.65 13.31 -12.91
C TYR A 26 14.19 14.40 -13.88
N ARG A 27 13.56 14.05 -14.98
CA ARG A 27 13.09 15.00 -15.99
C ARG A 27 11.70 14.63 -16.53
N GLY A 28 10.96 15.65 -16.97
CA GLY A 28 9.64 15.44 -17.60
C GLY A 28 8.48 15.25 -16.65
N PHE A 29 8.70 15.34 -15.33
CA PHE A 29 7.67 15.30 -14.30
C PHE A 29 7.25 16.71 -13.87
N SER A 30 6.10 16.82 -13.18
CA SER A 30 5.71 18.06 -12.55
C SER A 30 6.75 18.48 -11.49
N GLU A 31 6.88 19.78 -11.24
CA GLU A 31 7.81 20.33 -10.25
C GLU A 31 7.63 19.67 -8.86
N ARG A 32 6.37 19.46 -8.46
CA ARG A 32 6.04 18.79 -7.20
C ARG A 32 6.56 17.36 -7.16
N THR A 33 6.31 16.58 -8.21
CA THR A 33 6.75 15.17 -8.31
C THR A 33 8.27 15.10 -8.29
N THR A 34 8.95 15.94 -9.06
CA THR A 34 10.40 16.04 -9.08
C THR A 34 10.97 16.33 -7.69
N ARG A 35 10.40 17.33 -6.99
CA ARG A 35 10.81 17.70 -5.63
C ARG A 35 10.64 16.55 -4.63
N ILE A 36 9.55 15.77 -4.74
CA ILE A 36 9.32 14.61 -3.86
C ILE A 36 10.37 13.52 -4.14
N MET A 37 10.68 13.26 -5.41
CA MET A 37 11.71 12.28 -5.79
C MET A 37 13.09 12.72 -5.30
N GLU A 38 13.46 13.99 -5.45
CA GLU A 38 14.73 14.54 -4.95
C GLU A 38 14.85 14.43 -3.42
N LEU A 39 13.78 14.74 -2.67
CA LEU A 39 13.76 14.56 -1.22
C LEU A 39 13.92 13.09 -0.80
N GLY A 40 13.47 12.17 -1.66
CA GLY A 40 13.60 10.72 -1.47
C GLY A 40 14.94 10.13 -1.94
N ARG A 41 15.82 10.92 -2.54
CA ARG A 41 17.07 10.46 -3.18
C ARG A 41 18.03 9.74 -2.24
N ARG A 42 18.05 10.10 -0.95
CA ARG A 42 18.90 9.44 0.06
C ARG A 42 18.64 7.92 0.22
N ARG A 43 17.53 7.43 -0.29
CA ARG A 43 17.14 6.01 -0.27
C ARG A 43 17.10 5.40 -1.66
N SER A 44 17.72 6.04 -2.63
CA SER A 44 17.82 5.52 -3.99
C SER A 44 18.61 4.22 -4.00
N LEU A 45 18.20 3.29 -4.85
CA LEU A 45 18.90 2.05 -5.14
C LEU A 45 19.94 2.25 -6.26
N ILE A 46 19.95 3.43 -6.86
CA ILE A 46 20.87 3.81 -7.92
C ILE A 46 21.55 5.11 -7.52
N SER A 47 22.86 5.06 -7.29
CA SER A 47 23.65 6.20 -6.87
C SER A 47 24.88 6.38 -7.76
N SER A 48 25.42 7.59 -7.79
CA SER A 48 26.66 7.86 -8.51
C SER A 48 27.80 6.99 -7.96
N GLY A 49 28.58 6.39 -8.85
CA GLY A 49 29.67 5.47 -8.54
C GLY A 49 29.25 4.01 -8.35
N GLU A 50 27.97 3.69 -8.35
CA GLU A 50 27.49 2.29 -8.28
C GLU A 50 27.51 1.63 -9.66
N GLN A 51 27.67 0.31 -9.67
CA GLN A 51 27.62 -0.47 -10.89
C GLN A 51 26.22 -0.45 -11.49
N PHE A 52 26.12 -0.25 -12.79
CA PHE A 52 24.86 -0.33 -13.52
C PHE A 52 24.29 -1.76 -13.48
N ASN A 53 23.08 -1.91 -12.91
CA ASN A 53 22.37 -3.17 -12.81
C ASN A 53 20.89 -2.97 -13.13
N VAL A 54 20.34 -3.78 -14.00
CA VAL A 54 18.94 -3.67 -14.43
C VAL A 54 17.96 -3.96 -13.27
N ALA A 55 18.32 -4.90 -12.39
CA ALA A 55 17.47 -5.22 -11.22
C ALA A 55 17.32 -4.02 -10.27
N ASP A 56 18.39 -3.23 -10.08
CA ASP A 56 18.37 -2.03 -9.25
C ASP A 56 17.52 -0.92 -9.88
N LEU A 57 17.52 -0.84 -11.22
CA LEU A 57 16.65 0.09 -11.94
C LEU A 57 15.17 -0.23 -11.74
N ASP A 58 14.78 -1.50 -11.82
CA ASP A 58 13.39 -1.93 -11.58
C ASP A 58 13.00 -1.77 -10.10
N GLY A 59 13.93 -2.08 -9.21
CA GLY A 59 13.77 -1.79 -7.78
C GLY A 59 13.52 -0.31 -7.50
N GLU A 60 14.30 0.57 -8.16
CA GLU A 60 14.14 2.03 -8.02
C GLU A 60 12.82 2.54 -8.59
N ARG A 61 12.34 2.02 -9.74
CA ARG A 61 10.99 2.33 -10.26
C ARG A 61 9.91 1.98 -9.25
N THR A 62 9.99 0.81 -8.64
CA THR A 62 9.07 0.35 -7.59
C THR A 62 9.17 1.24 -6.34
N ARG A 63 10.38 1.58 -5.91
CA ARG A 63 10.62 2.47 -4.76
C ARG A 63 10.02 3.85 -4.97
N ILE A 64 10.27 4.46 -6.15
CA ILE A 64 9.72 5.79 -6.49
C ILE A 64 8.20 5.75 -6.57
N SER A 65 7.63 4.73 -7.20
CA SER A 65 6.17 4.55 -7.24
C SER A 65 5.58 4.46 -5.82
N THR A 66 6.20 3.68 -4.95
CA THR A 66 5.80 3.57 -3.54
C THR A 66 5.93 4.90 -2.80
N LEU A 67 7.02 5.65 -3.03
CA LEU A 67 7.23 6.98 -2.45
C LEU A 67 6.11 7.94 -2.85
N LEU A 68 5.79 8.03 -4.14
CA LEU A 68 4.75 8.92 -4.67
C LEU A 68 3.36 8.51 -4.19
N ARG A 69 3.06 7.21 -4.16
CA ARG A 69 1.80 6.70 -3.62
C ARG A 69 1.65 6.98 -2.12
N ASN A 70 2.74 7.04 -1.38
CA ASN A 70 2.71 7.38 0.05
C ASN A 70 2.44 8.86 0.33
N VAL A 71 2.59 9.72 -0.66
CA VAL A 71 2.30 11.16 -0.55
C VAL A 71 1.04 11.58 -1.32
N GLY A 72 0.20 10.62 -1.72
CA GLY A 72 -1.11 10.91 -2.29
C GLY A 72 -1.32 10.52 -3.75
N CYS A 73 -0.29 10.21 -4.53
CA CYS A 73 -0.41 9.89 -5.95
C CYS A 73 -0.96 8.45 -6.14
N TYR A 74 -2.24 8.26 -5.89
CA TYR A 74 -2.89 6.94 -5.86
C TYR A 74 -2.71 6.14 -7.15
N TYR A 75 -2.85 6.80 -8.31
CA TYR A 75 -2.78 6.14 -9.63
C TYR A 75 -1.37 5.99 -10.17
N PHE A 76 -0.34 6.42 -9.43
CA PHE A 76 1.02 6.28 -9.89
C PHE A 76 1.46 4.80 -9.89
N ARG A 77 2.08 4.35 -11.00
CA ARG A 77 2.57 2.98 -11.20
C ARG A 77 4.04 2.96 -11.59
N PRO A 78 4.79 1.88 -11.26
CA PRO A 78 6.18 1.73 -11.71
C PRO A 78 6.34 1.78 -13.24
N ASP A 79 5.35 1.28 -13.98
CA ASP A 79 5.35 1.22 -15.44
C ASP A 79 5.30 2.61 -16.10
N TYR A 80 4.97 3.66 -15.36
CA TYR A 80 5.01 5.03 -15.85
C TYR A 80 6.42 5.63 -15.84
N LEU A 81 7.41 4.91 -15.33
CA LEU A 81 8.80 5.31 -15.24
C LEU A 81 9.64 4.57 -16.26
N THR A 82 10.47 5.29 -17.00
CA THR A 82 11.46 4.71 -17.90
C THR A 82 12.79 5.44 -17.76
N TYR A 83 13.86 4.78 -18.19
CA TYR A 83 15.21 5.33 -18.13
C TYR A 83 15.72 5.65 -19.53
N GLN A 84 16.44 6.74 -19.64
CA GLN A 84 17.32 7.03 -20.76
C GLN A 84 18.76 7.01 -20.25
N ALA A 85 19.58 6.20 -20.88
CA ALA A 85 21.01 6.11 -20.59
C ALA A 85 21.80 6.88 -21.67
N ASP A 86 22.74 7.71 -21.25
CA ASP A 86 23.62 8.48 -22.11
C ASP A 86 25.07 8.19 -21.74
N THR A 87 25.84 7.73 -22.72
CA THR A 87 27.27 7.40 -22.57
C THR A 87 28.19 8.37 -23.32
N MET A 88 27.61 9.36 -24.03
CA MET A 88 28.37 10.26 -24.89
C MET A 88 29.05 11.40 -24.12
N MET A 89 28.44 11.84 -23.02
CA MET A 89 28.88 13.02 -22.26
C MET A 89 29.52 12.66 -20.92
N VAL A 90 29.94 11.41 -20.77
CA VAL A 90 30.51 10.86 -19.52
C VAL A 90 31.83 10.12 -19.83
N PRO A 91 32.72 9.94 -18.83
CA PRO A 91 33.94 9.17 -19.00
C PRO A 91 33.69 7.74 -19.49
N ASN A 92 34.68 7.14 -20.16
CA ASN A 92 34.56 5.75 -20.61
C ASN A 92 34.25 4.80 -19.45
N GLY A 93 33.27 3.89 -19.66
CA GLY A 93 32.82 2.97 -18.63
C GLY A 93 31.77 3.56 -17.66
N HIS A 94 31.34 4.80 -17.89
CA HIS A 94 30.31 5.46 -17.10
C HIS A 94 29.04 5.69 -17.94
N VAL A 95 27.92 5.83 -17.24
CA VAL A 95 26.60 6.10 -17.83
C VAL A 95 25.85 7.16 -17.03
N GLN A 96 25.33 8.16 -17.73
CA GLN A 96 24.40 9.12 -17.15
C GLN A 96 22.98 8.59 -17.30
N MET A 97 22.24 8.53 -16.20
CA MET A 97 20.88 8.01 -16.17
C MET A 97 19.87 9.16 -16.06
N ARG A 98 18.87 9.16 -16.92
CA ARG A 98 17.72 10.08 -16.85
C ARG A 98 16.45 9.29 -16.64
N LEU A 99 15.82 9.47 -15.50
CA LEU A 99 14.49 8.93 -15.23
C LEU A 99 13.45 9.90 -15.80
N ILE A 100 12.61 9.39 -16.69
CA ILE A 100 11.58 10.17 -17.39
C ILE A 100 10.24 9.43 -17.34
N PRO A 101 9.10 10.16 -17.45
CA PRO A 101 7.82 9.51 -17.63
C PRO A 101 7.72 8.85 -18.99
N VAL A 102 7.02 7.71 -19.05
CA VAL A 102 6.70 7.05 -20.31
C VAL A 102 5.77 7.96 -21.14
N PRO A 103 5.99 8.07 -22.46
CA PRO A 103 5.06 8.79 -23.33
C PRO A 103 3.62 8.28 -23.15
N GLY A 104 2.67 9.20 -22.97
CA GLY A 104 1.28 8.84 -22.70
C GLY A 104 0.92 8.60 -21.25
N MET A 105 1.82 8.83 -20.29
CA MET A 105 1.48 8.78 -18.87
C MET A 105 0.31 9.73 -18.57
N PRO A 106 -0.79 9.25 -17.96
CA PRO A 106 -1.95 10.10 -17.67
C PRO A 106 -1.60 11.13 -16.59
N LYS A 107 -2.04 12.38 -16.80
CA LYS A 107 -1.81 13.46 -15.82
C LYS A 107 -2.36 13.17 -14.43
N VAL A 108 -3.40 12.33 -14.34
CA VAL A 108 -3.98 11.89 -13.07
C VAL A 108 -2.98 11.08 -12.22
N ALA A 109 -1.95 10.46 -12.82
CA ALA A 109 -0.94 9.71 -12.10
C ALA A 109 -0.16 10.58 -11.10
N GLU A 110 0.13 11.84 -11.45
CA GLU A 110 0.83 12.79 -10.56
C GLU A 110 -0.12 13.54 -9.61
N LYS A 111 -1.45 13.40 -9.80
CA LYS A 111 -2.42 14.07 -8.96
C LYS A 111 -2.44 13.45 -7.56
N GLN A 112 -2.44 14.31 -6.54
CA GLN A 112 -2.57 13.89 -5.14
C GLN A 112 -4.04 13.75 -4.76
N PHE A 113 -4.38 12.63 -4.14
CA PHE A 113 -5.73 12.33 -3.68
C PHE A 113 -5.82 12.35 -2.16
N ARG A 114 -6.96 12.79 -1.66
CA ARG A 114 -7.32 12.80 -0.24
C ARG A 114 -8.32 11.68 0.05
N VAL A 115 -8.24 11.15 1.24
CA VAL A 115 -9.22 10.18 1.73
C VAL A 115 -10.48 10.92 2.17
N GLY A 116 -11.60 10.59 1.55
CA GLY A 116 -12.91 11.14 1.81
C GLY A 116 -13.72 10.34 2.83
N ARG A 117 -15.00 10.08 2.49
CA ARG A 117 -15.91 9.29 3.32
C ARG A 117 -15.44 7.84 3.42
N LYS A 118 -15.72 7.22 4.56
CA LYS A 118 -15.42 5.81 4.81
C LYS A 118 -16.70 5.06 5.08
N SER A 119 -16.91 3.98 4.35
CA SER A 119 -18.05 3.08 4.52
C SER A 119 -17.55 1.66 4.72
N VAL A 120 -18.13 0.95 5.67
CA VAL A 120 -17.81 -0.45 5.97
C VAL A 120 -19.07 -1.28 5.72
N TYR A 121 -18.92 -2.33 4.94
CA TYR A 121 -19.97 -3.30 4.62
C TYR A 121 -19.62 -4.63 5.29
N LEU A 122 -20.32 -4.94 6.37
CA LEU A 122 -20.15 -6.19 7.10
C LEU A 122 -21.18 -7.20 6.60
N LEU A 123 -20.71 -8.15 5.80
CA LEU A 123 -21.55 -9.23 5.29
C LEU A 123 -21.90 -10.19 6.44
N GLY A 124 -23.12 -10.74 6.41
CA GLY A 124 -23.55 -11.75 7.36
C GLY A 124 -22.75 -13.06 7.23
N LYS A 125 -22.94 -13.99 8.20
CA LYS A 125 -22.18 -15.26 8.28
C LYS A 125 -22.25 -16.14 7.04
N GLN A 126 -23.31 -16.04 6.24
CA GLN A 126 -23.50 -16.78 4.98
C GLN A 126 -23.38 -15.87 3.76
N GLY A 127 -22.71 -14.71 3.88
CA GLY A 127 -22.60 -13.75 2.80
C GLY A 127 -23.84 -12.87 2.57
N GLN A 128 -24.79 -12.86 3.55
CA GLN A 128 -25.96 -12.00 3.43
C GLN A 128 -25.55 -10.53 3.35
N GLU A 129 -26.21 -9.81 2.46
CA GLU A 129 -25.99 -8.37 2.32
C GLU A 129 -26.49 -7.60 3.55
N PRO A 130 -25.83 -6.48 3.89
CA PRO A 130 -26.25 -5.62 4.97
C PRO A 130 -27.68 -5.11 4.74
N ASN A 131 -28.52 -5.16 5.78
CA ASN A 131 -29.91 -4.68 5.76
C ASN A 131 -30.14 -3.44 6.65
N ASP A 132 -29.12 -3.03 7.40
CA ASP A 132 -29.18 -1.88 8.29
C ASP A 132 -27.85 -1.11 8.27
N SER A 133 -27.86 0.13 8.75
CA SER A 133 -26.66 0.97 8.80
C SER A 133 -26.66 1.91 9.98
N MET A 134 -25.47 2.27 10.45
CA MET A 134 -25.26 3.24 11.50
C MET A 134 -24.07 4.15 11.19
N ASP A 135 -24.13 5.38 11.66
CA ASP A 135 -23.02 6.32 11.59
C ASP A 135 -22.30 6.42 12.93
N TYR A 136 -20.98 6.26 12.89
CA TYR A 136 -20.12 6.42 14.06
C TYR A 136 -18.93 7.31 13.75
N LYS A 137 -18.91 8.53 14.26
CA LYS A 137 -17.82 9.51 14.09
C LYS A 137 -17.40 9.72 12.62
N GLY A 138 -18.38 9.78 11.71
CA GLY A 138 -18.15 9.95 10.28
C GLY A 138 -17.70 8.66 9.55
N LEU A 139 -17.88 7.50 10.17
CA LEU A 139 -17.76 6.19 9.58
C LEU A 139 -19.15 5.59 9.43
N THR A 140 -19.60 5.35 8.20
CA THR A 140 -20.88 4.66 7.95
C THR A 140 -20.64 3.16 7.97
N ILE A 141 -21.34 2.44 8.82
CA ILE A 141 -21.20 1.00 9.00
C ILE A 141 -22.53 0.35 8.57
N HIS A 142 -22.48 -0.44 7.52
CA HIS A 142 -23.58 -1.27 7.04
C HIS A 142 -23.40 -2.69 7.60
N TYR A 143 -24.46 -3.27 8.18
CA TYR A 143 -24.40 -4.58 8.82
C TYR A 143 -25.69 -5.35 8.62
N TYR A 144 -25.67 -6.67 8.88
CA TYR A 144 -26.84 -7.54 8.85
C TYR A 144 -27.35 -7.76 10.28
N ASN A 145 -28.61 -7.38 10.54
CA ASN A 145 -29.37 -7.48 11.82
C ASN A 145 -28.70 -6.76 13.00
N LYS A 146 -27.53 -7.20 13.44
CA LYS A 146 -26.79 -6.59 14.56
C LYS A 146 -25.33 -6.36 14.17
N PRO A 147 -24.72 -5.23 14.57
CA PRO A 147 -23.33 -4.99 14.30
C PRO A 147 -22.46 -6.03 15.03
N PRO A 148 -21.73 -6.89 14.28
CA PRO A 148 -20.97 -7.99 14.88
C PRO A 148 -19.70 -7.52 15.58
N VAL A 149 -19.27 -6.31 15.28
CA VAL A 149 -18.07 -5.67 15.84
C VAL A 149 -18.44 -4.31 16.41
N ARG A 150 -17.87 -3.98 17.57
CA ARG A 150 -18.10 -2.67 18.19
C ARG A 150 -17.66 -1.54 17.26
N PRO A 151 -18.49 -0.51 16.98
CA PRO A 151 -18.17 0.59 16.07
C PRO A 151 -16.87 1.31 16.39
N ASN A 152 -16.55 1.46 17.68
CA ASN A 152 -15.30 2.07 18.13
C ASN A 152 -14.05 1.27 17.69
N MET A 153 -14.12 -0.06 17.62
CA MET A 153 -13.00 -0.89 17.17
C MET A 153 -12.77 -0.69 15.68
N LEU A 154 -13.82 -0.75 14.86
CA LEU A 154 -13.74 -0.47 13.42
C LEU A 154 -13.17 0.94 13.16
N TYR A 155 -13.67 1.93 13.87
CA TYR A 155 -13.17 3.29 13.77
C TYR A 155 -11.68 3.39 14.08
N ARG A 156 -11.20 2.73 15.14
CA ARG A 156 -9.77 2.71 15.52
C ARG A 156 -8.90 1.98 14.48
N TRP A 157 -9.41 0.89 13.88
CA TRP A 157 -8.67 0.15 12.85
C TRP A 157 -8.53 0.97 11.57
N LEU A 158 -9.61 1.58 11.10
CA LEU A 158 -9.64 2.34 9.85
C LEU A 158 -9.00 3.74 9.95
N ASN A 159 -8.87 4.27 11.16
CA ASN A 159 -8.20 5.55 11.40
C ASN A 159 -6.79 5.37 12.00
N TYR A 160 -6.16 4.23 11.75
CA TYR A 160 -4.80 3.99 12.19
C TYR A 160 -3.82 4.99 11.55
N GLN A 161 -3.19 5.80 12.39
CA GLN A 161 -2.26 6.86 11.94
C GLN A 161 -0.78 6.45 12.04
N GLY A 162 -0.49 5.18 12.42
CA GLY A 162 0.86 4.73 12.70
C GLY A 162 1.42 5.28 14.03
N TYR A 163 2.54 4.72 14.48
CA TYR A 163 3.26 5.20 15.66
C TYR A 163 4.07 6.44 15.27
N ARG A 164 3.42 7.59 15.09
CA ARG A 164 4.16 8.86 15.02
C ARG A 164 4.46 9.29 16.45
N ARG A 165 5.76 9.39 16.80
CA ARG A 165 6.17 10.21 17.94
C ARG A 165 5.42 11.52 17.82
N LYS A 166 4.63 11.86 18.84
CA LYS A 166 3.98 13.18 18.96
C LYS A 166 5.10 14.22 19.02
N ARG A 167 5.56 14.71 17.88
CA ARG A 167 6.26 15.98 17.86
C ARG A 167 5.23 16.99 18.33
N GLN A 168 5.47 17.63 19.44
CA GLN A 168 4.70 18.78 19.90
C GLN A 168 4.93 19.89 18.87
N ILE A 169 4.01 19.97 17.91
CA ILE A 169 3.96 21.09 16.98
C ILE A 169 3.11 22.12 17.71
N GLN A 170 3.76 23.15 18.23
CA GLN A 170 3.11 24.22 18.98
C GLN A 170 2.50 25.30 18.08
N ASP A 171 2.84 25.28 16.78
CA ASP A 171 2.38 26.26 15.81
C ASP A 171 1.08 25.80 15.11
N SER A 172 0.10 26.69 15.04
CA SER A 172 -1.21 26.46 14.38
C SER A 172 -1.06 26.14 12.90
N ALA A 173 -0.12 26.77 12.19
CA ALA A 173 0.19 26.49 10.78
C ALA A 173 0.78 25.10 10.62
N GLY A 174 1.64 24.67 11.53
CA GLY A 174 2.20 23.31 11.57
C GLY A 174 1.14 22.26 11.82
N ILE A 175 0.17 22.51 12.73
CA ILE A 175 -0.97 21.64 12.98
C ILE A 175 -1.85 21.52 11.75
N ALA A 176 -2.17 22.63 11.06
CA ALA A 176 -2.97 22.62 9.82
C ALA A 176 -2.27 21.83 8.71
N ARG A 177 -0.95 22.04 8.52
CA ARG A 177 -0.15 21.29 7.54
C ARG A 177 -0.12 19.79 7.88
N GLN A 178 0.01 19.42 9.15
CA GLN A 178 -0.02 18.04 9.58
C GLN A 178 -1.38 17.38 9.32
N ARG A 179 -2.49 18.06 9.62
CA ARG A 179 -3.85 17.58 9.31
C ARG A 179 -4.06 17.41 7.80
N SER A 180 -3.59 18.36 7.00
CA SER A 180 -3.65 18.28 5.54
C SER A 180 -2.88 17.06 5.02
N MET A 181 -1.68 16.80 5.50
CA MET A 181 -0.90 15.61 5.13
C MET A 181 -1.53 14.30 5.61
N GLN A 182 -2.21 14.30 6.76
CA GLN A 182 -2.90 13.13 7.28
C GLN A 182 -4.13 12.75 6.44
N SER A 183 -4.75 13.71 5.76
CA SER A 183 -5.88 13.45 4.87
C SER A 183 -5.47 12.87 3.52
N LEU A 184 -4.21 13.01 3.09
CA LEU A 184 -3.74 12.44 1.83
C LEU A 184 -3.79 10.92 1.85
N TYR A 185 -4.06 10.32 0.71
CA TYR A 185 -3.89 8.88 0.52
C TYR A 185 -2.45 8.46 0.83
N SER A 186 -2.26 7.24 1.32
CA SER A 186 -0.94 6.67 1.54
C SER A 186 -1.02 5.15 1.42
N LEU A 187 -0.21 4.58 0.54
CA LEU A 187 -0.11 3.14 0.35
C LEU A 187 0.29 2.43 1.65
N TYR A 188 1.26 2.98 2.39
CA TYR A 188 1.67 2.44 3.69
C TYR A 188 0.49 2.31 4.67
N ARG A 189 -0.37 3.35 4.75
CA ARG A 189 -1.55 3.29 5.62
C ARG A 189 -2.57 2.27 5.14
N GLN A 190 -2.79 2.19 3.85
CA GLN A 190 -3.67 1.17 3.26
C GLN A 190 -3.20 -0.23 3.63
N THR A 191 -1.93 -0.55 3.38
CA THR A 191 -1.35 -1.87 3.70
C THR A 191 -1.46 -2.18 5.19
N ARG A 192 -1.15 -1.22 6.08
CA ARG A 192 -1.26 -1.41 7.52
C ARG A 192 -2.69 -1.63 8.01
N ILE A 193 -3.67 -0.96 7.41
CA ILE A 193 -5.08 -1.19 7.74
C ILE A 193 -5.50 -2.59 7.26
N GLN A 194 -5.09 -2.97 6.05
CA GLN A 194 -5.37 -4.28 5.47
C GLN A 194 -4.79 -5.41 6.34
N GLU A 195 -3.51 -5.32 6.70
CA GLU A 195 -2.83 -6.27 7.58
C GLU A 195 -3.54 -6.37 8.93
N ARG A 196 -3.98 -5.24 9.49
CA ARG A 196 -4.68 -5.22 10.77
C ARG A 196 -6.05 -5.86 10.70
N LEU A 197 -6.82 -5.62 9.65
CA LEU A 197 -8.11 -6.28 9.46
C LEU A 197 -7.94 -7.79 9.29
N ALA A 198 -6.91 -8.21 8.56
CA ALA A 198 -6.60 -9.63 8.38
C ALA A 198 -6.13 -10.30 9.69
N SER A 199 -5.37 -9.59 10.54
CA SER A 199 -4.80 -10.14 11.78
C SER A 199 -5.81 -10.27 12.94
N VAL A 200 -7.00 -9.71 12.82
CA VAL A 200 -8.00 -9.72 13.91
C VAL A 200 -8.67 -11.09 14.08
N GLY A 201 -8.65 -11.96 13.05
CA GLY A 201 -9.24 -13.30 13.10
C GLY A 201 -10.78 -13.35 13.13
N ILE A 202 -11.45 -12.19 13.13
CA ILE A 202 -12.93 -12.10 13.10
C ILE A 202 -13.45 -12.17 11.67
N PHE A 203 -12.61 -11.75 10.70
CA PHE A 203 -12.98 -11.67 9.30
C PHE A 203 -12.34 -12.81 8.51
N ARG A 204 -13.15 -13.56 7.80
CA ARG A 204 -12.69 -14.54 6.80
C ARG A 204 -11.96 -13.83 5.66
N TYR A 205 -12.44 -12.66 5.27
CA TYR A 205 -11.75 -11.75 4.37
C TYR A 205 -12.17 -10.30 4.66
N ALA A 206 -11.29 -9.37 4.35
CA ALA A 206 -11.58 -7.95 4.36
C ALA A 206 -10.84 -7.28 3.19
N GLU A 207 -11.57 -6.54 2.38
CA GLU A 207 -11.06 -5.83 1.21
C GLU A 207 -11.27 -4.34 1.38
N ILE A 208 -10.27 -3.54 1.03
CA ILE A 208 -10.33 -2.07 1.06
C ILE A 208 -10.27 -1.54 -0.36
N GLN A 209 -11.33 -0.92 -0.81
CA GLN A 209 -11.44 -0.28 -2.11
C GLN A 209 -11.40 1.24 -1.96
N TYR A 210 -10.61 1.90 -2.80
CA TYR A 210 -10.57 3.34 -2.92
C TYR A 210 -11.26 3.74 -4.22
N ILE A 211 -12.36 4.45 -4.10
CA ILE A 211 -13.23 4.80 -5.22
C ILE A 211 -13.14 6.32 -5.42
N PRO A 212 -12.77 6.81 -6.61
CA PRO A 212 -12.79 8.23 -6.88
C PRO A 212 -14.23 8.74 -6.77
N ARG A 213 -14.41 9.87 -6.09
CA ARG A 213 -15.73 10.49 -5.94
C ARG A 213 -16.30 10.96 -7.28
N ASP A 214 -15.42 11.25 -8.21
CA ASP A 214 -15.76 11.73 -9.55
C ASP A 214 -14.94 10.96 -10.60
N THR A 215 -15.63 10.42 -11.60
CA THR A 215 -15.02 9.66 -12.72
C THR A 215 -14.21 10.55 -13.66
N ALA A 216 -14.54 11.85 -13.75
CA ALA A 216 -13.79 12.82 -14.53
C ALA A 216 -12.50 13.28 -13.83
N PHE A 217 -12.22 12.82 -12.62
CA PHE A 217 -11.05 13.19 -11.80
C PHE A 217 -10.92 14.71 -11.55
N VAL A 218 -12.02 15.45 -11.58
CA VAL A 218 -12.05 16.86 -11.17
C VAL A 218 -11.82 16.96 -9.67
N SER A 219 -12.51 16.13 -8.89
CA SER A 219 -12.28 16.00 -7.46
C SER A 219 -10.95 15.29 -7.17
N ASP A 220 -10.28 15.69 -6.10
CA ASP A 220 -9.07 15.06 -5.56
C ASP A 220 -9.39 14.09 -4.40
N THR A 221 -10.63 13.59 -4.30
CA THR A 221 -11.12 12.82 -3.17
C THR A 221 -11.38 11.37 -3.56
N LEU A 222 -10.86 10.45 -2.75
CA LEU A 222 -11.12 9.01 -2.82
C LEU A 222 -12.00 8.61 -1.63
N ASP A 223 -13.18 8.11 -1.88
CA ASP A 223 -14.02 7.50 -0.86
C ASP A 223 -13.56 6.05 -0.61
N VAL A 224 -13.60 5.62 0.64
CA VAL A 224 -13.11 4.31 1.06
C VAL A 224 -14.28 3.40 1.35
N LYS A 225 -14.34 2.28 0.63
CA LYS A 225 -15.28 1.20 0.85
C LYS A 225 -14.53 -0.01 1.38
N VAL A 226 -14.90 -0.47 2.56
CA VAL A 226 -14.38 -1.71 3.15
C VAL A 226 -15.47 -2.76 3.08
N ILE A 227 -15.19 -3.89 2.47
CA ILE A 227 -16.09 -5.04 2.42
C ILE A 227 -15.44 -6.14 3.26
N ALA A 228 -16.14 -6.61 4.28
CA ALA A 228 -15.64 -7.64 5.16
C ALA A 228 -16.72 -8.71 5.41
N ALA A 229 -16.34 -9.97 5.24
CA ALA A 229 -17.16 -11.10 5.62
C ALA A 229 -16.67 -11.66 6.95
N LEU A 230 -17.62 -11.95 7.85
CA LEU A 230 -17.33 -12.55 9.13
C LEU A 230 -16.96 -14.01 8.97
N ASP A 231 -16.03 -14.44 9.80
CA ASP A 231 -15.72 -15.86 9.94
C ASP A 231 -16.74 -16.54 10.87
N LYS A 232 -16.80 -17.86 10.82
CA LYS A 232 -17.60 -18.62 11.76
C LYS A 232 -17.01 -18.46 13.16
N PRO A 233 -17.83 -18.23 14.21
CA PRO A 233 -17.32 -18.27 15.56
C PRO A 233 -16.94 -19.73 15.89
N TYR A 234 -15.68 -19.96 16.19
CA TYR A 234 -15.08 -21.18 16.74
C TYR A 234 -15.88 -22.48 16.54
N ASP A 235 -15.36 -23.44 15.77
CA ASP A 235 -15.77 -24.84 15.84
C ASP A 235 -14.96 -25.48 16.97
N ALA A 236 -15.61 -25.79 18.09
CA ALA A 236 -15.02 -26.59 19.16
C ALA A 236 -15.55 -28.01 19.03
N GLU A 237 -14.69 -28.96 18.69
CA GLU A 237 -15.00 -30.37 18.66
C GLU A 237 -14.53 -31.00 19.99
N LEU A 238 -15.48 -31.56 20.75
CA LEU A 238 -15.19 -32.24 22.02
C LEU A 238 -15.19 -33.75 21.76
N ASP A 239 -13.99 -34.33 21.66
CA ASP A 239 -13.84 -35.78 21.59
C ASP A 239 -13.71 -36.40 23.01
N PHE A 240 -14.70 -37.18 23.38
CA PHE A 240 -14.65 -37.95 24.61
C PHE A 240 -14.23 -39.38 24.28
N ASN A 241 -12.98 -39.75 24.56
CA ASN A 241 -12.50 -41.12 24.48
C ASN A 241 -12.48 -41.76 25.86
N VAL A 242 -13.38 -42.72 26.09
CA VAL A 242 -13.40 -43.54 27.30
C VAL A 242 -12.79 -44.90 27.01
N THR A 243 -11.58 -45.15 27.51
CA THR A 243 -10.93 -46.45 27.39
C THR A 243 -11.09 -47.21 28.70
N MET A 244 -11.89 -48.28 28.71
CA MET A 244 -11.99 -49.19 29.86
C MET A 244 -10.93 -50.29 29.72
N LYS A 245 -9.93 -50.28 30.61
CA LYS A 245 -9.11 -51.46 30.87
C LYS A 245 -9.70 -52.20 32.03
N SER A 246 -9.67 -53.53 31.99
CA SER A 246 -10.44 -54.47 32.80
C SER A 246 -10.26 -54.40 34.33
N ASN A 247 -9.43 -53.48 34.85
CA ASN A 247 -9.27 -53.32 36.31
C ASN A 247 -9.17 -51.87 36.81
N ASN A 248 -9.22 -50.82 35.93
CA ASN A 248 -9.32 -49.41 36.36
C ASN A 248 -9.79 -48.55 35.19
N PRO A 249 -10.89 -47.77 35.33
CA PRO A 249 -11.30 -46.82 34.32
C PRO A 249 -10.40 -45.59 34.38
N VAL A 250 -9.70 -45.31 33.29
CA VAL A 250 -8.94 -44.05 33.10
C VAL A 250 -9.67 -43.26 32.02
N SER A 251 -10.24 -42.14 32.40
CA SER A 251 -10.85 -41.18 31.45
C SER A 251 -9.85 -40.11 31.07
N TYR A 252 -9.61 -39.94 29.76
CA TYR A 252 -8.84 -38.83 29.21
C TYR A 252 -9.79 -37.90 28.43
N THR A 253 -9.78 -36.65 28.78
CA THR A 253 -10.47 -35.61 28.02
C THR A 253 -9.44 -34.86 27.18
N HIS A 254 -9.46 -35.01 25.87
CA HIS A 254 -8.66 -34.21 24.95
C HIS A 254 -9.55 -33.05 24.41
N LEU A 255 -9.14 -31.85 24.69
CA LEU A 255 -9.72 -30.64 24.12
C LEU A 255 -8.86 -30.24 22.92
N LEU A 256 -9.33 -30.54 21.71
CA LEU A 256 -8.71 -30.05 20.48
C LEU A 256 -9.44 -28.79 20.07
N ALA A 257 -8.82 -27.64 20.32
CA ALA A 257 -9.24 -26.39 19.71
C ALA A 257 -8.53 -26.29 18.35
N HIS A 258 -9.27 -26.46 17.26
CA HIS A 258 -8.80 -26.11 15.92
C HIS A 258 -9.03 -24.63 15.71
N GLU A 259 -7.95 -23.88 15.65
CA GLU A 259 -7.94 -22.55 15.04
C GLU A 259 -7.90 -22.75 13.52
N THR A 260 -8.98 -22.45 12.84
CA THR A 260 -9.04 -22.33 11.38
C THR A 260 -9.02 -20.86 10.97
#